data_132c7893e7e166797e29ae0e6d94121e
#
_entry.id   132c7893e7e166797e29ae0e6d94121e
#
_cell.length_a   1.000
_cell.length_b   1.000
_cell.length_c   1.000
_cell.angle_alpha   90.00
_cell.angle_beta   90.00
_cell.angle_gamma   90.00
#
_symmetry.space_group_name_H-M   'P 1'
#
loop_
_entity.id
_entity.type
_entity.pdbx_description
1 polymer ?
#
loop_
_entity_poly.entity_id
_entity_poly.type
_entity_poly.pdbx_seq_one_letter_code
_entity_poly.pdbx_strand_id
1 'polypeptide(L)'
;MGRRGYCGVAASLLFLFAARPVVADDPAPDIEKVCAARACRTGGYQAAVFVDADHFTLIPVSRSPYILDSGAVLVFPGETIAVQFAPDGDKLGQPISAQRYAAHLPALIVKADGQPIANPEDATLPAVTGNRPADEVAKLPPNTLLISYGQFKQTGEKGMALIVEQNLPQTIKLDAIVAELSPGGYKQHYTSTCPIMPKMFGNENWPNALGPIVLKNFRFQAGGNSFTCQ
;
A
#
# COMPACT_ATOMS: atom_id res chain seq x y z
N MET A 1 30.22 -51.46 58.06
CA MET A 1 29.72 -51.97 56.77
C MET A 1 28.20 -51.86 56.77
N GLY A 2 27.62 -50.89 56.17
CA GLY A 2 26.17 -50.66 56.16
C GLY A 2 25.78 -49.96 54.88
N ARG A 3 25.20 -50.67 53.91
CA ARG A 3 24.58 -50.10 52.67
C ARG A 3 23.22 -49.51 52.98
N ARG A 4 23.06 -48.25 52.84
CA ARG A 4 21.73 -47.54 52.79
C ARG A 4 21.27 -47.47 51.38
N GLY A 5 20.17 -48.17 51.08
CA GLY A 5 19.42 -48.03 49.83
C GLY A 5 18.58 -46.74 49.81
N TYR A 6 18.66 -45.94 48.73
CA TYR A 6 17.76 -44.83 48.46
C TYR A 6 16.68 -45.31 47.50
N CYS A 7 15.42 -45.32 47.97
CA CYS A 7 14.24 -45.43 47.15
C CYS A 7 14.00 -44.07 46.43
N GLY A 8 14.21 -44.02 45.12
CA GLY A 8 13.84 -42.89 44.33
C GLY A 8 12.36 -42.98 43.92
N VAL A 9 11.56 -42.03 44.39
CA VAL A 9 10.18 -41.85 43.94
C VAL A 9 10.23 -41.08 42.63
N ALA A 10 9.86 -41.75 41.52
CA ALA A 10 9.68 -41.11 40.21
C ALA A 10 8.31 -40.39 40.20
N ALA A 11 8.33 -39.07 40.28
CA ALA A 11 7.15 -38.25 40.06
C ALA A 11 6.93 -38.07 38.56
N SER A 12 5.95 -38.78 38.02
CA SER A 12 5.49 -38.58 36.62
C SER A 12 4.72 -37.28 36.52
N LEU A 13 5.34 -36.24 35.93
CA LEU A 13 4.65 -35.02 35.52
C LEU A 13 3.84 -35.31 34.25
N LEU A 14 2.53 -35.46 34.40
CA LEU A 14 1.57 -35.43 33.30
C LEU A 14 1.47 -33.99 32.79
N PHE A 15 2.11 -33.69 31.66
CA PHE A 15 1.84 -32.46 30.87
C PHE A 15 0.47 -32.61 30.20
N LEU A 16 -0.53 -32.00 30.80
CA LEU A 16 -1.80 -31.72 30.13
C LEU A 16 -1.56 -30.67 29.02
N PHE A 17 -1.37 -31.13 27.80
CA PHE A 17 -1.48 -30.26 26.65
C PHE A 17 -2.94 -29.81 26.54
N ALA A 18 -3.23 -28.62 27.03
CA ALA A 18 -4.48 -27.95 26.73
C ALA A 18 -4.47 -27.66 25.22
N ALA A 19 -5.25 -28.43 24.44
CA ALA A 19 -5.53 -28.16 23.05
C ALA A 19 -6.13 -26.76 22.98
N ARG A 20 -5.39 -25.79 22.40
CA ARG A 20 -5.94 -24.49 22.07
C ARG A 20 -7.05 -24.72 21.04
N PRO A 21 -8.23 -24.08 21.22
CA PRO A 21 -9.24 -24.15 20.21
C PRO A 21 -8.64 -23.60 18.91
N VAL A 22 -8.67 -24.40 17.86
CA VAL A 22 -8.42 -23.93 16.48
C VAL A 22 -9.55 -22.96 16.22
N VAL A 23 -9.23 -21.66 16.20
CA VAL A 23 -10.14 -20.64 15.70
C VAL A 23 -10.36 -21.03 14.24
N ALA A 24 -11.58 -21.36 13.87
CA ALA A 24 -11.94 -21.61 12.49
C ALA A 24 -11.58 -20.33 11.74
N ASP A 25 -10.65 -20.44 10.77
CA ASP A 25 -10.37 -19.35 9.86
C ASP A 25 -11.68 -18.96 9.18
N ASP A 26 -12.11 -17.71 9.34
CA ASP A 26 -13.24 -17.19 8.60
C ASP A 26 -12.94 -17.40 7.11
N PRO A 27 -13.90 -17.90 6.34
CA PRO A 27 -13.69 -18.13 4.92
C PRO A 27 -13.25 -16.83 4.27
N ALA A 28 -12.20 -16.89 3.45
CA ALA A 28 -11.71 -15.72 2.71
C ALA A 28 -12.87 -15.03 1.99
N PRO A 29 -12.98 -13.71 2.03
CA PRO A 29 -14.09 -12.98 1.42
C PRO A 29 -14.17 -13.30 -0.07
N ASP A 30 -15.37 -13.50 -0.58
CA ASP A 30 -15.65 -13.70 -2.00
C ASP A 30 -15.28 -12.42 -2.77
N ILE A 31 -14.13 -12.44 -3.43
CA ILE A 31 -13.58 -11.28 -4.14
C ILE A 31 -14.50 -10.78 -5.26
N GLU A 32 -15.27 -11.66 -5.89
CA GLU A 32 -16.24 -11.26 -6.92
C GLU A 32 -17.34 -10.41 -6.31
N LYS A 33 -17.82 -10.79 -5.16
CA LYS A 33 -18.84 -10.07 -4.41
C LYS A 33 -18.33 -8.71 -3.90
N VAL A 34 -17.09 -8.68 -3.41
CA VAL A 34 -16.44 -7.44 -2.98
C VAL A 34 -16.28 -6.48 -4.16
N CYS A 35 -15.78 -6.97 -5.29
CA CYS A 35 -15.53 -6.16 -6.48
C CYS A 35 -16.78 -5.79 -7.28
N ALA A 36 -17.92 -6.42 -7.01
CA ALA A 36 -19.21 -5.97 -7.52
C ALA A 36 -19.73 -4.72 -6.78
N ALA A 37 -19.30 -4.53 -5.53
CA ALA A 37 -19.76 -3.44 -4.66
C ALA A 37 -18.79 -2.24 -4.64
N ARG A 38 -17.53 -2.41 -5.04
CA ARG A 38 -16.50 -1.35 -4.98
C ARG A 38 -15.47 -1.49 -6.09
N ALA A 39 -14.75 -0.39 -6.37
CA ALA A 39 -13.70 -0.39 -7.38
C ALA A 39 -12.55 -1.32 -7.00
N CYS A 40 -12.21 -2.21 -7.92
CA CYS A 40 -11.11 -3.16 -7.80
C CYS A 40 -10.14 -3.05 -8.97
N ARG A 41 -8.87 -3.42 -8.71
CA ARG A 41 -7.93 -3.72 -9.79
C ARG A 41 -8.24 -5.08 -10.39
N THR A 42 -7.99 -5.23 -11.68
CA THR A 42 -8.22 -6.49 -12.42
C THR A 42 -7.26 -7.58 -11.95
N GLY A 43 -5.99 -7.24 -11.77
CA GLY A 43 -4.95 -8.17 -11.38
C GLY A 43 -4.61 -9.20 -12.47
N GLY A 44 -4.04 -10.35 -12.04
CA GLY A 44 -3.64 -11.42 -12.94
C GLY A 44 -2.30 -11.20 -13.64
N TYR A 45 -1.48 -10.27 -13.14
CA TYR A 45 -0.14 -9.97 -13.65
C TYR A 45 0.86 -9.79 -12.50
N GLN A 46 2.12 -9.58 -12.84
CA GLN A 46 3.18 -9.29 -11.89
C GLN A 46 3.82 -7.94 -12.22
N ALA A 47 4.03 -7.12 -11.20
CA ALA A 47 4.80 -5.89 -11.31
C ALA A 47 6.25 -6.16 -10.94
N ALA A 48 7.20 -5.80 -11.82
CA ALA A 48 8.61 -5.92 -11.55
C ALA A 48 9.12 -4.67 -10.83
N VAL A 49 9.77 -4.87 -9.70
CA VAL A 49 10.48 -3.83 -8.95
C VAL A 49 11.97 -4.16 -8.96
N PHE A 50 12.78 -3.27 -9.48
CA PHE A 50 14.22 -3.46 -9.55
C PHE A 50 14.86 -3.23 -8.18
N VAL A 51 15.56 -4.24 -7.69
CA VAL A 51 16.34 -4.18 -6.44
C VAL A 51 17.69 -3.49 -6.70
N ASP A 52 18.31 -3.83 -7.84
CA ASP A 52 19.53 -3.19 -8.32
C ASP A 52 19.53 -3.05 -9.86
N ALA A 53 20.70 -2.87 -10.49
CA ALA A 53 20.80 -2.67 -11.93
C ALA A 53 20.35 -3.90 -12.73
N ASP A 54 20.60 -5.09 -12.20
CA ASP A 54 20.51 -6.37 -12.91
C ASP A 54 19.45 -7.31 -12.32
N HIS A 55 18.95 -7.01 -11.11
CA HIS A 55 18.00 -7.85 -10.40
C HIS A 55 16.68 -7.11 -10.13
N PHE A 56 15.59 -7.84 -10.28
CA PHE A 56 14.25 -7.37 -9.92
C PHE A 56 13.49 -8.46 -9.18
N THR A 57 12.53 -8.04 -8.39
CA THR A 57 11.55 -8.91 -7.73
C THR A 57 10.21 -8.75 -8.40
N LEU A 58 9.53 -9.87 -8.64
CA LEU A 58 8.18 -9.89 -9.18
C LEU A 58 7.16 -9.86 -8.04
N ILE A 59 6.26 -8.89 -8.08
CA ILE A 59 5.19 -8.72 -7.12
C ILE A 59 3.88 -9.16 -7.78
N PRO A 60 3.27 -10.25 -7.33
CA PRO A 60 1.99 -10.67 -7.87
C PRO A 60 0.90 -9.65 -7.52
N VAL A 61 0.19 -9.20 -8.54
CA VAL A 61 -0.97 -8.31 -8.42
C VAL A 61 -2.23 -9.13 -8.65
N SER A 62 -2.94 -9.43 -7.58
CA SER A 62 -4.21 -10.14 -7.63
C SER A 62 -5.38 -9.17 -7.73
N ARG A 63 -6.52 -9.64 -8.26
CA ARG A 63 -7.78 -8.90 -8.20
C ARG A 63 -8.11 -8.56 -6.75
N SER A 64 -8.27 -7.28 -6.45
CA SER A 64 -8.51 -6.81 -5.08
C SER A 64 -9.02 -5.37 -5.07
N PRO A 65 -9.77 -4.96 -4.04
CA PRO A 65 -10.24 -3.58 -3.93
C PRO A 65 -9.07 -2.61 -3.72
N TYR A 66 -9.24 -1.37 -4.19
CA TYR A 66 -8.32 -0.28 -3.86
C TYR A 66 -8.50 0.18 -2.42
N ILE A 67 -9.75 0.21 -1.93
CA ILE A 67 -10.12 0.60 -0.57
C ILE A 67 -10.46 -0.68 0.21
N LEU A 68 -9.71 -0.94 1.27
CA LEU A 68 -9.94 -2.08 2.16
C LEU A 68 -11.12 -1.82 3.11
N ASP A 69 -11.63 -2.85 3.77
CA ASP A 69 -12.75 -2.74 4.72
C ASP A 69 -12.43 -1.81 5.90
N SER A 70 -11.17 -1.68 6.25
CA SER A 70 -10.68 -0.73 7.26
C SER A 70 -10.69 0.74 6.83
N GLY A 71 -11.04 1.05 5.59
CA GLY A 71 -10.87 2.38 4.99
C GLY A 71 -9.43 2.69 4.57
N ALA A 72 -8.50 1.75 4.71
CA ALA A 72 -7.15 1.93 4.20
C ALA A 72 -7.10 1.76 2.68
N VAL A 73 -6.14 2.39 2.03
CA VAL A 73 -5.94 2.35 0.58
C VAL A 73 -4.71 1.51 0.27
N LEU A 74 -4.90 0.44 -0.49
CA LEU A 74 -3.83 -0.43 -0.97
C LEU A 74 -3.37 0.02 -2.35
N VAL A 75 -2.06 0.24 -2.52
CA VAL A 75 -1.47 0.68 -3.79
C VAL A 75 -0.28 -0.20 -4.14
N PHE A 76 -0.27 -0.70 -5.38
CA PHE A 76 0.86 -1.48 -5.91
C PHE A 76 1.81 -0.60 -6.71
N PRO A 77 3.09 -1.01 -6.84
CA PRO A 77 4.03 -0.33 -7.74
C PRO A 77 3.49 -0.24 -9.17
N GLY A 78 3.54 0.95 -9.75
CA GLY A 78 3.01 1.22 -11.07
C GLY A 78 1.52 1.59 -11.09
N GLU A 79 0.92 1.93 -9.96
CA GLU A 79 -0.47 2.40 -9.92
C GLU A 79 -0.57 3.91 -9.72
N THR A 80 -1.56 4.50 -10.38
CA THR A 80 -2.06 5.85 -10.12
C THR A 80 -3.56 5.78 -9.90
N ILE A 81 -4.02 6.22 -8.74
CA ILE A 81 -5.43 6.14 -8.34
C ILE A 81 -5.91 7.47 -7.76
N ALA A 82 -7.12 7.87 -8.11
CA ALA A 82 -7.82 8.96 -7.44
C ALA A 82 -8.73 8.36 -6.35
N VAL A 83 -8.60 8.84 -5.13
CA VAL A 83 -9.40 8.40 -3.99
C VAL A 83 -10.23 9.57 -3.50
N GLN A 84 -11.54 9.41 -3.51
CA GLN A 84 -12.49 10.42 -3.04
C GLN A 84 -12.92 10.12 -1.61
N PHE A 85 -12.99 11.17 -0.80
CA PHE A 85 -13.37 11.10 0.61
C PHE A 85 -14.76 11.67 0.84
N ALA A 86 -15.48 11.07 1.79
CA ALA A 86 -16.75 11.63 2.25
C ALA A 86 -16.51 12.98 2.95
N PRO A 87 -17.37 13.98 2.75
CA PRO A 87 -17.38 15.16 3.61
C PRO A 87 -17.79 14.75 5.03
N ASP A 88 -17.05 15.22 6.05
CA ASP A 88 -17.35 14.95 7.47
C ASP A 88 -17.09 16.20 8.32
N GLY A 89 -17.79 17.30 8.01
CA GLY A 89 -17.61 18.58 8.68
C GLY A 89 -16.16 19.06 8.60
N ASP A 90 -15.57 19.30 9.78
CA ASP A 90 -14.16 19.75 9.89
C ASP A 90 -13.15 18.59 9.86
N LYS A 91 -13.60 17.35 9.72
CA LYS A 91 -12.75 16.17 9.65
C LYS A 91 -12.70 15.63 8.24
N LEU A 92 -11.61 14.94 7.92
CA LEU A 92 -11.54 14.14 6.71
C LEU A 92 -12.30 12.83 6.95
N GLY A 93 -13.37 12.63 6.18
CA GLY A 93 -14.17 11.42 6.24
C GLY A 93 -13.45 10.19 5.70
N GLN A 94 -14.18 9.08 5.61
CA GLN A 94 -13.63 7.84 5.06
C GLN A 94 -13.50 7.90 3.53
N PRO A 95 -12.56 7.16 2.93
CA PRO A 95 -12.53 6.93 1.49
C PRO A 95 -13.83 6.24 1.04
N ILE A 96 -14.51 6.80 0.03
CA ILE A 96 -15.80 6.31 -0.48
C ILE A 96 -15.72 5.75 -1.90
N SER A 97 -14.77 6.21 -2.69
CA SER A 97 -14.56 5.70 -4.04
C SER A 97 -13.10 5.77 -4.45
N ALA A 98 -12.72 4.92 -5.40
CA ALA A 98 -11.43 4.98 -6.05
C ALA A 98 -11.60 4.84 -7.56
N GLN A 99 -10.78 5.57 -8.32
CA GLN A 99 -10.70 5.48 -9.78
C GLN A 99 -9.26 5.30 -10.21
N ARG A 100 -9.00 4.33 -11.08
CA ARG A 100 -7.69 4.10 -11.67
C ARG A 100 -7.43 5.08 -12.82
N TYR A 101 -6.18 5.53 -12.91
CA TYR A 101 -5.60 6.28 -14.02
C TYR A 101 -4.42 5.51 -14.61
N ALA A 102 -4.03 5.84 -15.85
CA ALA A 102 -2.78 5.34 -16.40
C ALA A 102 -1.60 5.72 -15.50
N ALA A 103 -0.65 4.81 -15.37
CA ALA A 103 0.43 4.96 -14.40
C ALA A 103 1.28 6.21 -14.67
N HIS A 104 1.40 7.08 -13.69
CA HIS A 104 2.34 8.20 -13.72
C HIS A 104 3.79 7.73 -13.49
N LEU A 105 3.97 6.71 -12.65
CA LEU A 105 5.24 6.03 -12.40
C LEU A 105 5.10 4.55 -12.83
N PRO A 106 5.18 4.25 -14.15
CA PRO A 106 4.87 2.93 -14.66
C PRO A 106 5.88 1.88 -14.17
N ALA A 107 5.37 0.73 -13.75
CA ALA A 107 6.19 -0.46 -13.49
C ALA A 107 6.32 -1.31 -14.77
N LEU A 108 7.41 -2.06 -14.86
CA LEU A 108 7.52 -3.14 -15.84
C LEU A 108 6.54 -4.25 -15.43
N ILE A 109 5.61 -4.57 -16.32
CA ILE A 109 4.65 -5.65 -16.10
C ILE A 109 5.13 -6.90 -16.82
N VAL A 110 4.98 -8.04 -16.14
CA VAL A 110 5.42 -9.34 -16.64
C VAL A 110 4.25 -10.31 -16.57
N LYS A 111 4.02 -11.06 -17.64
CA LYS A 111 3.06 -12.18 -17.67
C LYS A 111 3.59 -13.37 -16.89
N ALA A 112 2.72 -14.36 -16.69
CA ALA A 112 3.08 -15.61 -16.03
C ALA A 112 4.19 -16.39 -16.77
N ASP A 113 4.33 -16.21 -18.09
CA ASP A 113 5.39 -16.79 -18.92
C ASP A 113 6.71 -16.00 -18.90
N GLY A 114 6.78 -14.92 -18.12
CA GLY A 114 7.97 -14.09 -17.97
C GLY A 114 8.16 -13.03 -19.07
N GLN A 115 7.23 -12.93 -20.02
CA GLN A 115 7.34 -11.93 -21.10
C GLN A 115 6.90 -10.54 -20.60
N PRO A 116 7.71 -9.49 -20.82
CA PRO A 116 7.32 -8.14 -20.49
C PRO A 116 6.19 -7.67 -21.42
N ILE A 117 5.23 -6.96 -20.84
CA ILE A 117 4.11 -6.36 -21.58
C ILE A 117 3.87 -4.94 -21.09
N ALA A 118 3.22 -4.14 -21.94
CA ALA A 118 2.58 -2.92 -21.45
C ALA A 118 1.51 -3.31 -20.43
N ASN A 119 1.31 -2.49 -19.40
CA ASN A 119 0.25 -2.76 -18.43
C ASN A 119 -1.10 -2.82 -19.15
N PRO A 120 -1.78 -3.99 -19.15
CA PRO A 120 -3.04 -4.15 -19.88
C PRO A 120 -4.15 -3.24 -19.32
N GLU A 121 -4.06 -2.84 -18.07
CA GLU A 121 -4.99 -1.89 -17.46
C GLU A 121 -4.74 -0.47 -17.94
N ASP A 122 -3.48 -0.05 -18.16
CA ASP A 122 -3.16 1.34 -18.54
C ASP A 122 -3.60 1.69 -19.97
N ALA A 123 -3.71 0.71 -20.85
CA ALA A 123 -4.05 0.93 -22.27
C ALA A 123 -5.43 1.56 -22.49
N THR A 124 -6.36 1.38 -21.56
CA THR A 124 -7.75 1.86 -21.66
C THR A 124 -8.10 2.93 -20.65
N LEU A 125 -7.15 3.30 -19.79
CA LEU A 125 -7.38 4.26 -18.71
C LEU A 125 -7.13 5.71 -19.17
N PRO A 126 -7.83 6.68 -18.57
CA PRO A 126 -7.50 8.07 -18.79
C PRO A 126 -6.05 8.31 -18.31
N ALA A 127 -5.26 8.93 -19.17
CA ALA A 127 -3.92 9.35 -18.81
C ALA A 127 -3.99 10.49 -17.78
N VAL A 128 -2.98 10.59 -16.95
CA VAL A 128 -2.69 11.81 -16.23
C VAL A 128 -2.16 12.80 -17.28
N THR A 129 -2.99 13.79 -17.64
CA THR A 129 -2.68 14.73 -18.72
C THR A 129 -2.19 16.05 -18.15
N GLY A 130 -0.95 16.35 -18.31
CA GLY A 130 -0.35 17.61 -17.91
C GLY A 130 1.11 17.45 -17.52
N ASN A 131 1.88 18.51 -17.71
CA ASN A 131 3.30 18.53 -17.35
C ASN A 131 3.52 18.81 -15.85
N ARG A 132 2.43 19.03 -15.10
CA ARG A 132 2.47 19.30 -13.65
C ARG A 132 1.31 18.60 -12.96
N PRO A 133 1.61 17.84 -11.92
CA PRO A 133 0.60 17.16 -11.10
C PRO A 133 -0.54 18.09 -10.61
N ALA A 134 -0.23 19.31 -10.22
CA ALA A 134 -1.22 20.26 -9.71
C ALA A 134 -2.36 20.59 -10.72
N ASP A 135 -2.09 20.57 -12.00
CA ASP A 135 -3.09 20.87 -13.05
C ASP A 135 -4.09 19.72 -13.20
N GLU A 136 -3.66 18.50 -12.92
CA GLU A 136 -4.52 17.31 -12.96
C GLU A 136 -5.43 17.25 -11.71
N VAL A 137 -4.88 17.54 -10.54
CA VAL A 137 -5.64 17.57 -9.30
C VAL A 137 -6.77 18.59 -9.35
N ALA A 138 -6.56 19.75 -10.01
CA ALA A 138 -7.58 20.77 -10.19
C ALA A 138 -8.79 20.29 -11.02
N LYS A 139 -8.64 19.24 -11.82
CA LYS A 139 -9.71 18.63 -12.63
C LYS A 139 -10.43 17.49 -11.89
N LEU A 140 -9.88 17.03 -10.79
CA LEU A 140 -10.49 15.97 -9.99
C LEU A 140 -11.73 16.52 -9.25
N PRO A 141 -12.67 15.64 -8.89
CA PRO A 141 -13.77 16.01 -8.01
C PRO A 141 -13.25 16.61 -6.68
N PRO A 142 -14.02 17.46 -6.01
CA PRO A 142 -13.69 17.90 -4.67
C PRO A 142 -13.44 16.73 -3.71
N ASN A 143 -12.66 16.96 -2.67
CA ASN A 143 -12.31 15.97 -1.65
C ASN A 143 -11.59 14.72 -2.21
N THR A 144 -10.73 14.92 -3.20
CA THR A 144 -10.00 13.83 -3.86
C THR A 144 -8.49 13.95 -3.64
N LEU A 145 -7.85 12.80 -3.41
CA LEU A 145 -6.40 12.62 -3.51
C LEU A 145 -6.08 11.85 -4.79
N LEU A 146 -5.10 12.32 -5.55
CA LEU A 146 -4.47 11.53 -6.60
C LEU A 146 -3.17 10.94 -6.05
N ILE A 147 -3.08 9.63 -6.04
CA ILE A 147 -1.98 8.86 -5.44
C ILE A 147 -1.26 8.12 -6.56
N SER A 148 0.00 8.44 -6.78
CA SER A 148 0.87 7.73 -7.72
C SER A 148 1.98 7.05 -6.94
N TYR A 149 2.18 5.75 -7.18
CA TYR A 149 3.20 4.98 -6.51
C TYR A 149 3.95 4.11 -7.50
N GLY A 150 5.26 4.16 -7.45
CA GLY A 150 6.09 3.36 -8.34
C GLY A 150 7.58 3.61 -8.16
N GLN A 151 8.36 2.92 -8.96
CA GLN A 151 9.79 3.08 -9.00
C GLN A 151 10.18 4.28 -9.87
N PHE A 152 11.09 5.10 -9.39
CA PHE A 152 11.67 6.18 -10.17
C PHE A 152 13.17 5.94 -10.39
N LYS A 153 13.69 6.53 -11.44
CA LYS A 153 15.11 6.55 -11.73
C LYS A 153 15.59 8.00 -11.68
N GLN A 154 16.38 8.33 -10.68
CA GLN A 154 17.04 9.62 -10.57
C GLN A 154 18.53 9.44 -10.67
N THR A 155 19.17 10.12 -11.63
CA THR A 155 20.64 10.24 -11.83
C THR A 155 21.50 9.09 -11.26
N GLY A 156 21.26 7.84 -11.72
CA GLY A 156 22.03 6.67 -11.30
C GLY A 156 21.49 5.93 -10.09
N GLU A 157 20.57 6.52 -9.33
CA GLU A 157 19.91 5.87 -8.20
C GLU A 157 18.51 5.39 -8.59
N LYS A 158 18.12 4.24 -8.07
CA LYS A 158 16.78 3.70 -8.18
C LYS A 158 16.13 3.79 -6.81
N GLY A 159 14.89 4.21 -6.76
CA GLY A 159 14.14 4.29 -5.53
C GLY A 159 12.66 4.16 -5.80
N MET A 160 11.89 4.07 -4.74
CA MET A 160 10.43 4.10 -4.78
C MET A 160 9.94 5.49 -4.42
N ALA A 161 8.92 5.96 -5.12
CA ALA A 161 8.26 7.22 -4.82
C ALA A 161 6.76 7.02 -4.60
N LEU A 162 6.25 7.72 -3.61
CA LEU A 162 4.83 7.98 -3.41
C LEU A 162 4.60 9.46 -3.66
N ILE A 163 3.81 9.77 -4.66
CA ILE A 163 3.38 11.15 -4.95
C ILE A 163 1.90 11.23 -4.58
N VAL A 164 1.57 12.14 -3.67
CA VAL A 164 0.20 12.40 -3.26
C VAL A 164 -0.15 13.84 -3.58
N GLU A 165 -1.10 14.02 -4.47
CA GLU A 165 -1.63 15.30 -4.86
C GLU A 165 -3.03 15.45 -4.27
N GLN A 166 -3.38 16.62 -3.78
CA GLN A 166 -4.64 16.79 -3.07
C GLN A 166 -5.51 17.92 -3.60
N ASN A 167 -6.81 17.61 -3.75
CA ASN A 167 -7.88 18.59 -3.98
C ASN A 167 -8.83 18.65 -2.78
N LEU A 168 -8.23 18.85 -1.59
CA LEU A 168 -8.92 18.97 -0.31
C LEU A 168 -8.82 20.41 0.21
N PRO A 169 -9.74 20.86 1.07
CA PRO A 169 -9.76 22.24 1.57
C PRO A 169 -8.68 22.54 2.63
N GLN A 170 -8.11 21.52 3.24
CA GLN A 170 -7.17 21.66 4.36
C GLN A 170 -5.90 20.84 4.15
N THR A 171 -4.85 21.16 4.90
CA THR A 171 -3.61 20.38 4.97
C THR A 171 -3.91 18.98 5.50
N ILE A 172 -3.36 17.95 4.86
CA ILE A 172 -3.54 16.57 5.26
C ILE A 172 -2.25 15.91 5.73
N LYS A 173 -2.41 14.90 6.56
CA LYS A 173 -1.40 13.87 6.85
C LYS A 173 -2.02 12.49 6.65
N LEU A 174 -1.18 11.55 6.31
CA LEU A 174 -1.53 10.14 6.24
C LEU A 174 -0.35 9.30 6.72
N ASP A 175 -0.64 8.08 7.08
CA ASP A 175 0.36 7.12 7.48
C ASP A 175 0.48 6.03 6.42
N ALA A 176 1.66 5.46 6.28
CA ALA A 176 1.93 4.39 5.34
C ALA A 176 2.55 3.17 6.05
N ILE A 177 2.10 1.99 5.66
CA ILE A 177 2.80 0.74 5.92
C ILE A 177 3.48 0.36 4.62
N VAL A 178 4.80 0.31 4.62
CA VAL A 178 5.60 -0.08 3.46
C VAL A 178 6.17 -1.48 3.67
N ALA A 179 6.23 -2.27 2.61
CA ALA A 179 6.80 -3.61 2.62
C ALA A 179 8.15 -3.59 1.90
N GLU A 180 9.24 -3.43 2.64
CA GLU A 180 10.59 -3.46 2.09
C GLU A 180 10.94 -4.88 1.61
N LEU A 181 11.38 -4.96 0.36
CA LEU A 181 11.78 -6.23 -0.25
C LEU A 181 13.18 -6.63 0.23
N SER A 182 13.31 -7.85 0.71
CA SER A 182 14.59 -8.40 1.15
C SER A 182 14.74 -9.85 0.68
N PRO A 183 15.96 -10.41 0.62
CA PRO A 183 16.18 -11.79 0.19
C PRO A 183 15.43 -12.85 1.00
N GLY A 184 14.99 -12.53 2.22
CA GLY A 184 14.23 -13.40 3.12
C GLY A 184 12.71 -13.15 3.14
N GLY A 185 12.19 -12.26 2.30
CA GLY A 185 10.77 -11.89 2.28
C GLY A 185 10.55 -10.40 2.44
N TYR A 186 9.46 -10.02 3.11
CA TYR A 186 9.09 -8.62 3.34
C TYR A 186 9.41 -8.19 4.76
N LYS A 187 9.97 -6.99 4.91
CA LYS A 187 10.08 -6.31 6.19
C LYS A 187 9.12 -5.12 6.20
N GLN A 188 8.16 -5.14 7.10
CA GLN A 188 7.20 -4.05 7.22
C GLN A 188 7.77 -2.89 8.04
N HIS A 189 7.58 -1.68 7.54
CA HIS A 189 7.88 -0.44 8.22
C HIS A 189 6.63 0.43 8.26
N TYR A 190 6.49 1.15 9.36
CA TYR A 190 5.48 2.16 9.53
C TYR A 190 6.12 3.53 9.38
N THR A 191 5.49 4.41 8.59
CA THR A 191 5.93 5.78 8.39
C THR A 191 4.73 6.73 8.31
N SER A 192 4.96 8.01 8.47
CA SER A 192 3.96 9.05 8.30
C SER A 192 4.47 10.06 7.28
N THR A 193 3.60 10.51 6.39
CA THR A 193 3.97 11.53 5.42
C THR A 193 4.23 12.87 6.08
N CYS A 194 5.00 13.72 5.40
CA CYS A 194 4.99 15.14 5.70
C CYS A 194 3.59 15.73 5.45
N PRO A 195 3.23 16.85 6.11
CA PRO A 195 1.99 17.54 5.82
C PRO A 195 1.91 17.99 4.36
N ILE A 196 0.79 17.73 3.70
CA ILE A 196 0.55 18.14 2.31
C ILE A 196 -0.48 19.26 2.33
N MET A 197 -0.10 20.45 1.84
CA MET A 197 -0.98 21.62 1.80
C MET A 197 -2.06 21.50 0.73
N PRO A 198 -3.18 22.24 0.86
CA PRO A 198 -4.22 22.30 -0.14
C PRO A 198 -3.69 22.67 -1.53
N LYS A 199 -4.13 21.92 -2.55
CA LYS A 199 -3.70 22.11 -3.96
C LYS A 199 -2.20 21.95 -4.20
N MET A 200 -1.51 21.29 -3.28
CA MET A 200 -0.10 20.94 -3.40
C MET A 200 0.07 19.44 -3.51
N PHE A 201 1.29 19.03 -3.78
CA PHE A 201 1.68 17.62 -3.73
C PHE A 201 2.68 17.36 -2.60
N GLY A 202 2.65 16.14 -2.07
CA GLY A 202 3.67 15.55 -1.21
C GLY A 202 4.41 14.48 -1.97
N ASN A 203 5.70 14.35 -1.71
CA ASN A 203 6.54 13.31 -2.29
C ASN A 203 7.33 12.63 -1.17
N GLU A 204 7.13 11.32 -1.04
CA GLU A 204 7.91 10.46 -0.16
C GLU A 204 8.78 9.56 -1.01
N ASN A 205 10.08 9.49 -0.68
CA ASN A 205 11.05 8.70 -1.43
C ASN A 205 11.75 7.70 -0.52
N TRP A 206 11.91 6.50 -1.01
CA TRP A 206 12.65 5.42 -0.34
C TRP A 206 13.75 4.90 -1.27
N PRO A 207 14.99 4.78 -0.79
CA PRO A 207 16.09 4.25 -1.60
C PRO A 207 15.96 2.76 -1.88
N ASN A 208 15.22 2.05 -1.04
CA ASN A 208 15.06 0.59 -1.14
C ASN A 208 13.90 0.22 -2.05
N ALA A 209 13.99 -0.98 -2.64
CA ALA A 209 12.87 -1.57 -3.36
C ALA A 209 11.75 -1.92 -2.38
N LEU A 210 10.54 -1.45 -2.66
CA LEU A 210 9.36 -1.70 -1.85
C LEU A 210 8.31 -2.47 -2.65
N GLY A 211 7.56 -3.31 -1.95
CA GLY A 211 6.35 -3.96 -2.42
C GLY A 211 5.14 -3.03 -2.41
N PRO A 212 3.93 -3.58 -2.29
CA PRO A 212 2.73 -2.76 -2.14
C PRO A 212 2.76 -1.94 -0.86
N ILE A 213 2.09 -0.79 -0.89
CA ILE A 213 1.93 0.06 0.30
C ILE A 213 0.46 0.12 0.73
N VAL A 214 0.25 0.28 2.03
CA VAL A 214 -1.06 0.51 2.63
C VAL A 214 -1.08 1.90 3.25
N LEU A 215 -1.90 2.79 2.70
CA LEU A 215 -2.11 4.15 3.19
C LEU A 215 -3.32 4.17 4.11
N LYS A 216 -3.18 4.80 5.28
CA LYS A 216 -4.22 4.83 6.30
C LYS A 216 -4.15 6.09 7.16
N ASN A 217 -5.09 6.21 8.08
CA ASN A 217 -5.15 7.34 9.03
C ASN A 217 -5.12 8.69 8.32
N PHE A 218 -5.85 8.80 7.21
CA PHE A 218 -6.03 10.06 6.50
C PHE A 218 -6.70 11.06 7.42
N ARG A 219 -6.09 12.23 7.59
CA ARG A 219 -6.59 13.23 8.53
C ARG A 219 -6.22 14.64 8.14
N PHE A 220 -7.06 15.59 8.46
CA PHE A 220 -6.65 16.98 8.45
C PHE A 220 -5.67 17.26 9.59
N GLN A 221 -4.67 18.06 9.32
CA GLN A 221 -3.72 18.46 10.35
C GLN A 221 -4.28 19.63 11.13
N ALA A 222 -4.47 19.45 12.44
CA ALA A 222 -4.83 20.54 13.34
C ALA A 222 -3.65 21.52 13.50
N GLY A 223 -3.95 22.83 13.50
CA GLY A 223 -2.96 23.83 13.93
C GLY A 223 -2.06 24.42 12.85
N GLY A 224 -2.59 24.68 11.64
CA GLY A 224 -1.92 25.57 10.69
C GLY A 224 -0.74 24.96 9.94
N ASN A 225 -0.05 25.77 9.14
CA ASN A 225 1.01 25.40 8.20
C ASN A 225 2.35 24.98 8.85
N SER A 226 2.32 24.17 9.89
CA SER A 226 3.54 23.60 10.47
C SER A 226 4.07 22.49 9.56
N PHE A 227 5.21 22.73 8.92
CA PHE A 227 5.91 21.82 8.02
C PHE A 227 6.78 20.78 8.74
N THR A 228 6.49 20.44 9.97
CA THR A 228 7.31 19.47 10.70
C THR A 228 6.99 18.06 10.23
N CYS A 229 7.87 17.51 9.41
CA CYS A 229 7.93 16.07 9.14
C CYS A 229 8.46 15.40 10.42
N GLN A 230 7.66 14.59 11.06
CA GLN A 230 8.04 13.77 12.24
C GLN A 230 7.87 12.30 11.92
#